data_b3a34e0067748474800e7d9ff3ea5f3f
#
_entry.id   b3a34e0067748474800e7d9ff3ea5f3f
#
_cell.length_a   1.000
_cell.length_b   1.000
_cell.length_c   1.000
_cell.angle_alpha   90.00
_cell.angle_beta   90.00
_cell.angle_gamma   90.00
#
_symmetry.space_group_name_H-M   'P 1'
#
loop_
_entity.id
_entity.type
_entity.pdbx_description
1 polymer ?
#
loop_
_entity_poly.entity_id
_entity_poly.type
_entity_poly.pdbx_seq_one_letter_code
_entity_poly.pdbx_strand_id
1 'polypeptide(L)'
;MLSSAELAGAPQGARVVVAGMAIARQRPSTANGIVFMLLEDEHGQVNLIIPPPVYERHRAIVRGEPLLLARGRFERVDRNENVLVEAVESLGPLARRVANEAEVRSVLPGAHHFGHR
;
A
#
# COMPACT_ATOMS: atom_id res chain seq x y z
N MET A 1 -8.20 -0.40 -8.51
CA MET A 1 -7.27 0.03 -7.46
C MET A 1 -7.77 1.30 -6.83
N LEU A 2 -7.80 1.35 -5.51
CA LEU A 2 -8.37 2.48 -4.81
C LEU A 2 -7.27 3.39 -4.24
N SER A 3 -7.51 4.70 -4.28
CA SER A 3 -6.69 5.65 -3.54
C SER A 3 -7.15 5.66 -2.08
N SER A 4 -6.37 6.31 -1.21
CA SER A 4 -6.76 6.45 0.19
C SER A 4 -8.07 7.22 0.31
N ALA A 5 -8.31 8.18 -0.59
CA ALA A 5 -9.55 8.94 -0.58
C ALA A 5 -10.74 8.07 -0.95
N GLU A 6 -10.58 7.19 -1.93
CA GLU A 6 -11.66 6.31 -2.36
C GLU A 6 -11.93 5.22 -1.32
N LEU A 7 -10.92 4.85 -0.58
CA LEU A 7 -11.05 3.82 0.43
C LEU A 7 -12.03 4.25 1.53
N ALA A 8 -12.12 5.54 1.78
CA ALA A 8 -13.03 6.05 2.81
C ALA A 8 -14.48 5.67 2.53
N GLY A 9 -14.83 5.43 1.28
CA GLY A 9 -16.18 5.04 0.91
C GLY A 9 -16.40 3.55 0.81
N ALA A 10 -15.38 2.74 1.06
CA ALA A 10 -15.53 1.29 0.93
C ALA A 10 -16.35 0.71 2.08
N PRO A 11 -17.17 -0.29 1.81
CA PRO A 11 -17.89 -0.95 2.90
C PRO A 11 -16.96 -1.84 3.71
N GLN A 12 -17.32 -2.03 4.97
CA GLN A 12 -16.57 -2.89 5.87
C GLN A 12 -16.45 -4.29 5.28
N GLY A 13 -15.23 -4.83 5.28
CA GLY A 13 -14.99 -6.18 4.77
C GLY A 13 -14.84 -6.29 3.26
N ALA A 14 -14.97 -5.17 2.52
CA ALA A 14 -14.85 -5.21 1.08
C ALA A 14 -13.44 -5.59 0.65
N ARG A 15 -13.33 -6.31 -0.45
CA ARG A 15 -12.02 -6.57 -1.03
C ARG A 15 -11.53 -5.33 -1.74
N VAL A 16 -10.30 -4.93 -1.44
CA VAL A 16 -9.73 -3.70 -1.98
C VAL A 16 -8.32 -3.95 -2.47
N VAL A 17 -7.88 -3.08 -3.37
CA VAL A 17 -6.51 -3.07 -3.85
C VAL A 17 -6.02 -1.63 -3.72
N VAL A 18 -4.93 -1.44 -3.00
CA VAL A 18 -4.36 -0.11 -2.78
C VAL A 18 -2.89 -0.13 -3.17
N ALA A 19 -2.38 1.03 -3.53
CA ALA A 19 -0.99 1.16 -3.91
C ALA A 19 -0.42 2.45 -3.34
N GLY A 20 0.87 2.46 -3.06
CA GLY A 20 1.50 3.65 -2.55
C GLY A 20 2.92 3.40 -2.11
N MET A 21 3.46 4.38 -1.42
CA MET A 21 4.81 4.35 -0.90
C MET A 21 4.79 3.89 0.55
N ALA A 22 5.63 2.93 0.88
CA ALA A 22 5.75 2.46 2.25
C ALA A 22 6.60 3.48 3.03
N ILE A 23 5.98 4.19 3.95
CA ILE A 23 6.68 5.23 4.70
C ILE A 23 6.99 4.83 6.14
N ALA A 24 6.44 3.74 6.62
CA ALA A 24 6.75 3.24 7.95
C ALA A 24 6.44 1.75 8.01
N ARG A 25 7.29 1.02 8.71
CA ARG A 25 7.11 -0.42 8.93
C ARG A 25 7.39 -0.71 10.39
N GLN A 26 6.49 -1.42 11.04
CA GLN A 26 6.66 -1.77 12.44
C GLN A 26 6.25 -3.21 12.68
N ARG A 27 7.00 -3.88 13.51
CA ARG A 27 6.70 -5.25 13.92
C ARG A 27 6.82 -5.33 15.44
N PRO A 28 5.80 -4.84 16.15
CA PRO A 28 5.87 -4.80 17.61
C PRO A 28 5.95 -6.21 18.20
N SER A 29 6.71 -6.37 19.25
CA SER A 29 6.86 -7.68 19.89
C SER A 29 5.54 -8.17 20.47
N THR A 30 4.62 -7.26 20.77
CA THR A 30 3.34 -7.62 21.36
C THR A 30 2.27 -7.98 20.32
N ALA A 31 2.62 -7.96 19.03
CA ALA A 31 1.64 -8.16 17.97
C ALA A 31 1.68 -9.55 17.36
N ASN A 32 2.33 -10.51 18.00
CA ASN A 32 2.35 -11.91 17.56
C ASN A 32 2.84 -12.08 16.12
N GLY A 33 3.83 -11.28 15.73
CA GLY A 33 4.42 -11.38 14.39
C GLY A 33 3.70 -10.61 13.31
N ILE A 34 2.65 -9.87 13.66
CA ILE A 34 1.96 -9.03 12.69
C ILE A 34 2.84 -7.83 12.36
N VAL A 35 2.93 -7.51 11.07
CA VAL A 35 3.65 -6.32 10.61
C VAL A 35 2.64 -5.24 10.29
N PHE A 36 2.90 -4.03 10.77
CA PHE A 36 2.10 -2.87 10.46
C PHE A 36 2.89 -1.99 9.52
N MET A 37 2.26 -1.58 8.43
CA MET A 37 2.90 -0.73 7.45
C MET A 37 2.00 0.44 7.15
N LEU A 38 2.61 1.62 7.05
CA LEU A 38 1.87 2.81 6.63
C LEU A 38 2.20 3.06 5.18
N LEU A 39 1.17 3.07 4.35
CA LEU A 39 1.30 3.28 2.93
C LEU A 39 0.75 4.67 2.61
N GLU A 40 1.47 5.42 1.79
CA GLU A 40 1.05 6.77 1.44
C GLU A 40 0.82 6.89 -0.06
N ASP A 41 -0.29 7.51 -0.43
CA ASP A 41 -0.52 7.89 -1.81
C ASP A 41 -0.72 9.42 -1.85
N GLU A 42 -1.11 9.94 -3.01
CA GLU A 42 -1.22 11.40 -3.15
C GLU A 42 -2.39 11.98 -2.36
N HIS A 43 -3.30 11.15 -1.87
CA HIS A 43 -4.48 11.61 -1.15
C HIS A 43 -4.42 11.39 0.34
N GLY A 44 -3.44 10.62 0.83
CA GLY A 44 -3.36 10.37 2.25
C GLY A 44 -2.66 9.06 2.56
N GLN A 45 -3.00 8.49 3.70
CA GLN A 45 -2.30 7.34 4.23
C GLN A 45 -3.28 6.20 4.53
N VAL A 46 -2.79 4.98 4.38
CA VAL A 46 -3.57 3.77 4.66
C VAL A 46 -2.72 2.86 5.53
N ASN A 47 -3.32 2.31 6.57
CA ASN A 47 -2.65 1.35 7.43
C ASN A 47 -2.81 -0.04 6.85
N LEU A 48 -1.70 -0.73 6.65
CA LEU A 48 -1.73 -2.12 6.22
C LEU A 48 -1.42 -3.01 7.42
N ILE A 49 -2.25 -4.03 7.61
CA ILE A 49 -2.06 -5.02 8.65
C ILE A 49 -1.68 -6.31 7.95
N ILE A 50 -0.45 -6.76 8.16
CA ILE A 50 0.12 -7.88 7.42
C ILE A 50 0.30 -9.05 8.38
N PRO A 51 -0.57 -10.07 8.27
CA PRO A 51 -0.46 -11.24 9.17
C PRO A 51 0.80 -12.05 8.88
N PRO A 52 1.28 -12.83 9.86
CA PRO A 52 2.50 -13.60 9.69
C PRO A 52 2.54 -14.47 8.43
N PRO A 53 1.50 -15.22 8.06
CA PRO A 53 1.59 -16.04 6.85
C PRO A 53 1.81 -15.21 5.59
N VAL A 54 1.19 -14.04 5.51
CA VAL A 54 1.37 -13.16 4.37
C VAL A 54 2.79 -12.59 4.38
N TYR A 55 3.25 -12.17 5.55
CA TYR A 55 4.60 -11.65 5.69
C TYR A 55 5.63 -12.70 5.25
N GLU A 56 5.45 -13.95 5.67
CA GLU A 56 6.41 -14.99 5.30
C GLU A 56 6.45 -15.22 3.80
N ARG A 57 5.31 -15.16 3.13
CA ARG A 57 5.28 -15.36 1.69
C ARG A 57 5.90 -14.19 0.93
N HIS A 58 5.83 -12.99 1.49
CA HIS A 58 6.20 -11.77 0.77
C HIS A 58 7.29 -10.98 1.50
N ARG A 59 8.11 -11.66 2.28
CA ARG A 59 9.07 -11.00 3.16
C ARG A 59 9.96 -9.99 2.46
N ALA A 60 10.52 -10.36 1.31
CA ALA A 60 11.43 -9.48 0.60
C ALA A 60 10.74 -8.20 0.17
N ILE A 61 9.51 -8.31 -0.30
CA ILE A 61 8.76 -7.14 -0.75
C ILE A 61 8.39 -6.26 0.45
N VAL A 62 7.86 -6.87 1.50
CA VAL A 62 7.42 -6.11 2.67
C VAL A 62 8.59 -5.36 3.31
N ARG A 63 9.75 -6.01 3.38
CA ARG A 63 10.91 -5.42 4.06
C ARG A 63 11.65 -4.39 3.24
N GLY A 64 11.65 -4.52 1.93
CA GLY A 64 12.57 -3.76 1.12
C GLY A 64 12.00 -2.86 0.04
N GLU A 65 10.79 -3.11 -0.42
CA GLU A 65 10.29 -2.36 -1.57
C GLU A 65 9.62 -1.06 -1.14
N PRO A 66 10.01 0.06 -1.73
CA PRO A 66 9.40 1.34 -1.36
C PRO A 66 8.02 1.57 -1.95
N LEU A 67 7.74 0.97 -3.11
CA LEU A 67 6.45 1.14 -3.76
C LEU A 67 5.75 -0.20 -3.87
N LEU A 68 4.56 -0.27 -3.31
CA LEU A 68 3.85 -1.53 -3.17
C LEU A 68 2.41 -1.42 -3.63
N LEU A 69 1.89 -2.55 -4.07
CA LEU A 69 0.47 -2.75 -4.24
C LEU A 69 0.05 -3.80 -3.22
N ALA A 70 -1.03 -3.55 -2.51
CA ALA A 70 -1.53 -4.48 -1.51
C ALA A 70 -2.98 -4.82 -1.80
N ARG A 71 -3.31 -6.09 -1.66
CA ARG A 71 -4.67 -6.60 -1.81
C ARG A 71 -5.13 -7.12 -0.46
N GLY A 72 -6.36 -6.87 -0.13
CA GLY A 72 -6.89 -7.37 1.12
C GLY A 72 -8.31 -6.92 1.35
N ARG A 73 -8.69 -6.92 2.62
CA ARG A 73 -10.03 -6.53 3.01
C ARG A 73 -9.99 -5.24 3.79
N PHE A 74 -10.91 -4.37 3.47
CA PHE A 74 -11.02 -3.08 4.13
C PHE A 74 -11.63 -3.24 5.51
N GLU A 75 -11.04 -2.56 6.49
CA GLU A 75 -11.54 -2.56 7.86
C GLU A 75 -11.43 -1.16 8.43
N ARG A 76 -12.54 -0.62 8.88
CA ARG A 76 -12.49 0.68 9.56
C ARG A 76 -12.62 0.44 11.06
N VAL A 77 -11.63 0.93 11.81
CA VAL A 77 -11.62 0.80 13.26
C VAL A 77 -11.34 2.18 13.83
N ASP A 78 -12.27 2.72 14.61
CA ASP A 78 -12.08 4.01 15.28
C ASP A 78 -11.64 5.11 14.32
N ARG A 79 -12.29 5.21 13.17
CA ARG A 79 -12.00 6.20 12.13
C ARG A 79 -10.70 5.96 11.39
N ASN A 80 -10.00 4.91 11.71
CA ASN A 80 -8.79 4.56 10.98
C ASN A 80 -9.14 3.57 9.89
N GLU A 81 -8.60 3.80 8.71
CA GLU A 81 -8.83 2.92 7.58
C GLU A 81 -7.68 1.96 7.48
N ASN A 82 -7.98 0.69 7.59
CA ASN A 82 -7.00 -0.38 7.56
C ASN A 82 -7.30 -1.33 6.43
N VAL A 83 -6.25 -1.94 5.89
CA VAL A 83 -6.40 -3.04 4.95
C VAL A 83 -5.75 -4.25 5.59
N LEU A 84 -6.55 -5.29 5.79
CA LEU A 84 -6.04 -6.57 6.27
C LEU A 84 -5.48 -7.29 5.04
N VAL A 85 -4.17 -7.35 4.94
CA VAL A 85 -3.48 -7.70 3.72
C VAL A 85 -3.52 -9.20 3.47
N GLU A 86 -3.83 -9.57 2.24
CA GLU A 86 -3.79 -10.96 1.78
C GLU A 86 -2.62 -11.20 0.85
N ALA A 87 -2.18 -10.19 0.12
CA ALA A 87 -1.05 -10.31 -0.79
C ALA A 87 -0.47 -8.94 -1.10
N VAL A 88 0.81 -8.90 -1.40
CA VAL A 88 1.48 -7.66 -1.82
C VAL A 88 2.30 -7.94 -3.08
N GLU A 89 2.51 -6.88 -3.85
CA GLU A 89 3.36 -6.92 -5.04
C GLU A 89 4.23 -5.68 -5.05
N SER A 90 5.41 -5.82 -5.62
CA SER A 90 6.30 -4.69 -5.80
C SER A 90 5.88 -3.90 -7.03
N LEU A 91 5.85 -2.59 -6.90
CA LEU A 91 5.61 -1.71 -8.04
C LEU A 91 6.91 -1.11 -8.55
N GLY A 92 8.06 -1.59 -8.06
CA GLY A 92 9.35 -1.07 -8.49
C GLY A 92 9.55 -1.02 -9.99
N PRO A 93 9.36 -2.14 -10.70
CA PRO A 93 9.52 -2.12 -12.16
C PRO A 93 8.52 -1.20 -12.86
N LEU A 94 7.27 -1.21 -12.40
CA LEU A 94 6.26 -0.35 -12.97
C LEU A 94 6.56 1.11 -12.68
N ALA A 95 6.99 1.40 -11.47
CA ALA A 95 7.33 2.76 -11.10
C ALA A 95 8.48 3.31 -11.94
N ARG A 96 9.47 2.46 -12.25
CA ARG A 96 10.57 2.88 -13.11
C ARG A 96 10.07 3.22 -14.51
N ARG A 97 9.17 2.41 -15.07
CA ARG A 97 8.60 2.70 -16.37
C ARG A 97 7.82 3.99 -16.38
N VAL A 98 7.03 4.20 -15.36
CA VAL A 98 6.24 5.42 -15.21
C VAL A 98 7.15 6.63 -15.12
N ALA A 99 8.22 6.53 -14.35
CA ALA A 99 9.18 7.62 -14.21
C ALA A 99 9.85 7.95 -15.53
N ASN A 100 10.25 6.93 -16.31
CA ASN A 100 10.87 7.15 -17.59
C ASN A 100 9.91 7.82 -18.56
N GLU A 101 8.65 7.38 -18.54
CA GLU A 101 7.64 8.01 -19.40
C GLU A 101 7.39 9.44 -18.98
N ALA A 102 7.42 9.71 -17.68
CA ALA A 102 7.22 11.07 -17.19
C ALA A 102 8.35 11.98 -17.63
N GLU A 103 9.58 11.49 -17.67
CA GLU A 103 10.69 12.28 -18.17
C GLU A 103 10.47 12.69 -19.62
N VAL A 104 9.97 11.77 -20.42
CA VAL A 104 9.74 12.04 -21.82
C VAL A 104 8.58 12.99 -22.03
N ARG A 105 7.51 12.79 -21.29
CA ARG A 105 6.29 13.56 -21.45
C ARG A 105 6.19 14.71 -20.48
N SER A 106 7.04 14.73 -19.48
CA SER A 106 7.08 15.68 -18.38
C SER A 106 5.91 15.56 -17.43
N VAL A 107 4.89 14.81 -17.69
CA VAL A 107 3.75 14.67 -16.81
C VAL A 107 3.11 13.32 -16.94
N LEU A 108 2.70 12.75 -15.82
CA LEU A 108 1.87 11.57 -15.78
C LEU A 108 0.75 11.83 -14.79
N PRO A 109 -0.28 12.51 -15.22
CA PRO A 109 -1.35 12.86 -14.29
C PRO A 109 -2.05 11.63 -13.77
N GLY A 110 -2.40 11.66 -12.54
CA GLY A 110 -3.08 10.57 -11.92
C GLY A 110 -2.21 9.39 -11.68
N ALA A 111 -1.15 9.29 -12.42
CA ALA A 111 -0.31 8.18 -12.20
C ALA A 111 0.67 8.48 -11.20
N HIS A 112 0.85 9.72 -11.02
CA HIS A 112 1.72 9.86 -10.04
C HIS A 112 1.12 9.76 -8.92
N HIS A 113 0.37 9.19 -8.92
CA HIS A 113 0.03 8.81 -7.87
C HIS A 113 0.81 7.99 -7.61
N PHE A 114 1.56 8.16 -8.04
CA PHE A 114 2.35 7.71 -7.34
C PHE A 114 3.38 8.52 -7.63
N GLY A 115 3.40 8.84 -7.20
CA GLY A 115 4.09 9.24 -7.09
C GLY A 115 4.51 9.95 -7.18
N HIS A 116 4.64 10.38 -7.40
CA HIS A 116 4.84 11.02 -7.35
C HIS A 116 4.82 11.89 -6.91
N ARG A 117 4.75 12.35 -6.75
CA ARG A 117 4.46 13.02 -6.47
C ARG A 117 4.78 13.60 -6.22
#